data_28ed2a81df2ad3466096d172ca07b861
#
_entry.id   28ed2a81df2ad3466096d172ca07b861
#
_cell.length_a   1.000
_cell.length_b   1.000
_cell.length_c   1.000
_cell.angle_alpha   90.00
_cell.angle_beta   90.00
_cell.angle_gamma   90.00
#
_symmetry.space_group_name_H-M   'P 1'
#
loop_
_entity.id
_entity.type
_entity.pdbx_description
1 polymer ?
#
loop_
_entity_poly.entity_id
_entity_poly.type
_entity_poly.pdbx_seq_one_letter_code
_entity_poly.pdbx_strand_id
1 'polypeptide(L)'
;MAIPDTLPDRIGPVLYLRGGDADEMRLRALVAVRDGGAAPMLDAGHGPAAMPVAARRAGFTFHAADFALPAAAAAQYAVDGAAFDVRTELTGNLRIGYVSCNGEEHGDLDRDGAERDAMWAALGRAHDAAPLSILLQGGDQVYADEDGRAHPLAAGWPDALPGPLSAAQRAEVYAALESAFTARYLTLYARPEFAHIAARVPTLAMWDDHDICDGWGSLRADALDSDLGRTLFAVARAAFLLFQRGEGGTTAPGALGMHLDLPGLRIAAPDLRSERRPERVMGPEGWRQTTAMLAAPAPERVLVMSSVPALGPRLSVVETLVNRTGLMRKYSDDLRDQWQSHAHRTEWQRFLRALSDLHAGGTRTTVLSGEIHLATCATMQTPAGPLHQLVASGIAHTPPPRGFARALGLLARFGEAPLRGQPIRLHPLPGRRPIYTNERNFLMLERTGGAWQAVWHLEESGATDPLPI
;
A
#
# COMPACT_ATOMS: atom_id res chain seq x y z
N MET A 1 -2.60 -22.64 -4.45
CA MET A 1 -4.06 -22.57 -4.69
C MET A 1 -4.31 -22.72 -6.19
N ALA A 2 -5.29 -23.50 -6.62
CA ALA A 2 -5.69 -23.53 -8.03
C ALA A 2 -6.56 -22.30 -8.33
N ILE A 3 -6.51 -21.80 -9.55
CA ILE A 3 -7.42 -20.74 -10.00
C ILE A 3 -8.87 -21.22 -9.85
N PRO A 4 -9.74 -20.50 -9.13
CA PRO A 4 -11.14 -20.89 -9.00
C PRO A 4 -11.86 -20.86 -10.36
N ASP A 5 -12.59 -21.95 -10.67
CA ASP A 5 -13.41 -22.01 -11.90
C ASP A 5 -14.55 -20.98 -11.90
N THR A 6 -14.90 -20.46 -10.72
CA THR A 6 -15.94 -19.45 -10.54
C THR A 6 -15.51 -18.03 -10.93
N LEU A 7 -14.21 -17.81 -11.20
CA LEU A 7 -13.75 -16.49 -11.63
C LEU A 7 -14.30 -16.16 -13.03
N PRO A 8 -14.70 -14.89 -13.25
CA PRO A 8 -15.09 -14.41 -14.56
C PRO A 8 -13.99 -14.63 -15.62
N ASP A 9 -14.38 -14.85 -16.86
CA ASP A 9 -13.43 -14.97 -17.98
C ASP A 9 -12.67 -13.67 -18.25
N ARG A 10 -13.18 -12.54 -17.75
CA ARG A 10 -12.58 -11.22 -17.85
C ARG A 10 -12.67 -10.48 -16.52
N ILE A 11 -11.53 -9.94 -16.05
CA ILE A 11 -11.39 -9.22 -14.79
C ILE A 11 -10.67 -7.90 -15.06
N GLY A 12 -11.18 -6.82 -14.49
CA GLY A 12 -10.74 -5.45 -14.74
C GLY A 12 -11.72 -4.68 -15.63
N PRO A 13 -11.39 -3.46 -16.11
CA PRO A 13 -10.06 -2.84 -16.03
C PRO A 13 -9.65 -2.39 -14.64
N VAL A 14 -8.34 -2.37 -14.39
CA VAL A 14 -7.72 -1.71 -13.23
C VAL A 14 -6.88 -0.55 -13.75
N LEU A 15 -7.08 0.65 -13.20
CA LEU A 15 -6.38 1.85 -13.60
C LEU A 15 -5.17 2.15 -12.73
N TYR A 16 -4.07 2.54 -13.35
CA TYR A 16 -2.85 3.02 -12.70
C TYR A 16 -2.54 4.43 -13.15
N LEU A 17 -2.17 5.29 -12.20
CA LEU A 17 -1.68 6.63 -12.47
C LEU A 17 -0.25 6.57 -13.00
N ARG A 18 0.00 7.18 -14.15
CA ARG A 18 1.32 7.25 -14.80
C ARG A 18 1.89 8.67 -14.82
N GLY A 19 1.08 9.65 -14.52
CA GLY A 19 1.44 11.06 -14.50
C GLY A 19 0.31 11.95 -14.91
N GLY A 20 0.59 13.22 -15.01
CA GLY A 20 -0.37 14.21 -15.51
C GLY A 20 0.14 15.61 -15.28
N ASP A 21 -0.49 16.54 -15.97
CA ASP A 21 -0.23 17.96 -15.89
C ASP A 21 -1.55 18.75 -15.88
N ALA A 22 -1.54 20.01 -16.34
CA ALA A 22 -2.73 20.83 -16.38
C ALA A 22 -3.71 20.43 -17.51
N ASP A 23 -3.22 19.75 -18.53
CA ASP A 23 -3.96 19.47 -19.75
C ASP A 23 -4.45 18.03 -19.86
N GLU A 24 -3.71 17.07 -19.26
CA GLU A 24 -4.03 15.65 -19.35
C GLU A 24 -3.62 14.84 -18.11
N MET A 25 -4.29 13.71 -17.93
CA MET A 25 -3.88 12.64 -17.01
C MET A 25 -3.42 11.42 -17.82
N ARG A 26 -2.21 10.93 -17.55
CA ARG A 26 -1.65 9.73 -18.16
C ARG A 26 -1.94 8.51 -17.30
N LEU A 27 -2.48 7.50 -17.93
CA LEU A 27 -3.05 6.31 -17.30
C LEU A 27 -2.52 5.05 -17.95
N ARG A 28 -2.59 3.95 -17.22
CA ARG A 28 -2.50 2.58 -17.74
C ARG A 28 -3.72 1.80 -17.29
N ALA A 29 -4.30 1.00 -18.18
CA ALA A 29 -5.31 0.02 -17.83
C ALA A 29 -4.73 -1.39 -17.91
N LEU A 30 -5.10 -2.26 -16.96
CA LEU A 30 -4.82 -3.71 -16.97
C LEU A 30 -6.14 -4.46 -17.03
N VAL A 31 -6.21 -5.47 -17.92
CA VAL A 31 -7.33 -6.40 -18.01
C VAL A 31 -6.80 -7.82 -18.07
N ALA A 32 -7.29 -8.71 -17.21
CA ALA A 32 -7.02 -10.13 -17.27
C ALA A 32 -8.12 -10.85 -18.07
N VAL A 33 -7.73 -11.70 -19.00
CA VAL A 33 -8.64 -12.49 -19.84
C VAL A 33 -8.24 -13.95 -19.74
N ARG A 34 -9.20 -14.84 -19.50
CA ARG A 34 -8.95 -16.30 -19.49
C ARG A 34 -8.38 -16.71 -20.85
N ASP A 35 -7.39 -17.60 -20.84
CA ASP A 35 -6.68 -18.02 -22.06
C ASP A 35 -7.67 -18.53 -23.14
N GLY A 36 -7.42 -18.11 -24.38
CA GLY A 36 -8.33 -18.34 -25.52
C GLY A 36 -9.40 -17.27 -25.74
N GLY A 37 -9.59 -16.34 -24.78
CA GLY A 37 -10.48 -15.19 -24.94
C GLY A 37 -9.87 -14.11 -25.88
N ALA A 38 -10.74 -13.27 -26.45
CA ALA A 38 -10.33 -12.18 -27.33
C ALA A 38 -9.58 -11.06 -26.55
N ALA A 39 -8.60 -10.44 -27.18
CA ALA A 39 -7.92 -9.27 -26.60
C ALA A 39 -8.92 -8.13 -26.35
N PRO A 40 -8.86 -7.47 -25.18
CA PRO A 40 -9.74 -6.34 -24.88
C PRO A 40 -9.46 -5.16 -25.82
N MET A 41 -10.50 -4.40 -26.13
CA MET A 41 -10.44 -3.19 -26.94
C MET A 41 -10.58 -1.97 -26.03
N LEU A 42 -9.55 -1.13 -25.96
CA LEU A 42 -9.57 0.13 -25.22
C LEU A 42 -9.90 1.28 -26.17
N ASP A 43 -10.81 2.15 -25.76
CA ASP A 43 -11.10 3.42 -26.44
C ASP A 43 -10.97 4.59 -25.43
N ALA A 44 -10.08 5.50 -25.72
CA ALA A 44 -9.86 6.74 -24.96
C ALA A 44 -10.23 7.99 -25.77
N GLY A 45 -11.24 7.88 -26.65
CA GLY A 45 -11.74 8.98 -27.49
C GLY A 45 -11.13 9.02 -28.88
N HIS A 46 -10.30 8.04 -29.26
CA HIS A 46 -9.67 7.94 -30.59
C HIS A 46 -10.10 6.70 -31.37
N GLY A 47 -11.14 6.03 -30.90
CA GLY A 47 -11.62 4.75 -31.40
C GLY A 47 -10.94 3.55 -30.72
N PRO A 48 -11.61 2.37 -30.75
CA PRO A 48 -11.15 1.19 -30.03
C PRO A 48 -9.85 0.62 -30.62
N ALA A 49 -8.86 0.35 -29.77
CA ALA A 49 -7.61 -0.30 -30.10
C ALA A 49 -7.37 -1.54 -29.22
N ALA A 50 -6.84 -2.63 -29.82
CA ALA A 50 -6.54 -3.84 -29.07
C ALA A 50 -5.43 -3.59 -28.04
N MET A 51 -5.69 -4.01 -26.78
CA MET A 51 -4.70 -3.88 -25.72
C MET A 51 -3.57 -4.93 -25.91
N PRO A 52 -2.29 -4.54 -25.87
CA PRO A 52 -1.18 -5.46 -25.98
C PRO A 52 -1.10 -6.44 -24.81
N VAL A 53 -0.53 -7.62 -25.05
CA VAL A 53 -0.24 -8.60 -24.02
C VAL A 53 0.92 -8.12 -23.14
N ALA A 54 0.70 -8.04 -21.83
CA ALA A 54 1.72 -7.71 -20.84
C ALA A 54 2.33 -8.96 -20.19
N ALA A 55 1.51 -9.98 -19.90
CA ALA A 55 1.96 -11.23 -19.28
C ALA A 55 0.99 -12.39 -19.58
N ARG A 56 1.47 -13.63 -19.34
CA ARG A 56 0.62 -14.84 -19.31
C ARG A 56 0.95 -15.62 -18.05
N ARG A 57 -0.04 -15.92 -17.22
CA ARG A 57 0.14 -16.66 -15.96
C ARG A 57 -1.12 -17.44 -15.61
N ALA A 58 -0.92 -18.66 -15.14
CA ALA A 58 -1.95 -19.47 -14.50
C ALA A 58 -3.30 -19.52 -15.28
N GLY A 59 -3.26 -19.67 -16.62
CA GLY A 59 -4.46 -19.77 -17.45
C GLY A 59 -5.13 -18.44 -17.79
N PHE A 60 -4.47 -17.31 -17.51
CA PHE A 60 -4.91 -15.97 -17.91
C PHE A 60 -3.86 -15.24 -18.74
N THR A 61 -4.32 -14.52 -19.74
CA THR A 61 -3.54 -13.52 -20.48
C THR A 61 -3.87 -12.13 -19.94
N PHE A 62 -2.85 -11.41 -19.49
CA PHE A 62 -2.95 -10.04 -18.98
C PHE A 62 -2.63 -9.07 -20.10
N HIS A 63 -3.52 -8.13 -20.33
CA HIS A 63 -3.40 -7.07 -21.32
C HIS A 63 -3.25 -5.73 -20.61
N ALA A 64 -2.27 -4.90 -21.03
CA ALA A 64 -2.09 -3.57 -20.46
C ALA A 64 -1.84 -2.55 -21.58
N ALA A 65 -2.46 -1.38 -21.46
CA ALA A 65 -2.27 -0.28 -22.42
C ALA A 65 -2.12 1.05 -21.68
N ASP A 66 -1.17 1.87 -22.15
CA ASP A 66 -1.04 3.26 -21.73
C ASP A 66 -1.94 4.14 -22.62
N PHE A 67 -2.56 5.14 -22.00
CA PHE A 67 -3.38 6.14 -22.67
C PHE A 67 -3.43 7.44 -21.85
N ALA A 68 -3.91 8.50 -22.45
CA ALA A 68 -4.15 9.77 -21.79
C ALA A 68 -5.62 10.19 -21.92
N LEU A 69 -6.12 10.88 -20.92
CA LEU A 69 -7.42 11.53 -20.96
C LEU A 69 -7.24 13.03 -20.70
N PRO A 70 -8.03 13.90 -21.37
CA PRO A 70 -7.96 15.33 -21.12
C PRO A 70 -8.31 15.63 -19.66
N ALA A 71 -7.68 16.68 -19.09
CA ALA A 71 -7.97 17.15 -17.75
C ALA A 71 -9.42 17.67 -17.67
N ALA A 72 -10.26 17.00 -16.87
CA ALA A 72 -11.68 17.31 -16.72
C ALA A 72 -12.21 16.83 -15.36
N ALA A 73 -13.32 17.43 -14.92
CA ALA A 73 -14.05 16.93 -13.75
C ALA A 73 -14.64 15.52 -13.99
N ALA A 74 -14.95 15.18 -15.24
CA ALA A 74 -15.34 13.85 -15.69
C ALA A 74 -14.83 13.65 -17.12
N ALA A 75 -13.83 12.80 -17.29
CA ALA A 75 -13.39 12.25 -18.57
C ALA A 75 -13.84 10.79 -18.65
N GLN A 76 -13.85 10.22 -19.85
CA GLN A 76 -14.37 8.87 -20.06
C GLN A 76 -13.43 8.05 -20.93
N TYR A 77 -13.28 6.79 -20.60
CA TYR A 77 -12.71 5.77 -21.48
C TYR A 77 -13.64 4.55 -21.52
N ALA A 78 -13.44 3.66 -22.50
CA ALA A 78 -14.20 2.42 -22.60
C ALA A 78 -13.29 1.20 -22.78
N VAL A 79 -13.70 0.07 -22.24
CA VAL A 79 -13.12 -1.25 -22.54
C VAL A 79 -14.23 -2.15 -23.07
N ASP A 80 -14.05 -2.68 -24.28
CA ASP A 80 -15.06 -3.51 -24.98
C ASP A 80 -16.44 -2.86 -25.04
N GLY A 81 -16.50 -1.54 -25.18
CA GLY A 81 -17.73 -0.75 -25.23
C GLY A 81 -18.35 -0.43 -23.86
N ALA A 82 -17.85 -1.00 -22.75
CA ALA A 82 -18.26 -0.58 -21.41
C ALA A 82 -17.51 0.72 -21.02
N ALA A 83 -18.26 1.80 -20.76
CA ALA A 83 -17.71 3.10 -20.45
C ALA A 83 -17.48 3.30 -18.96
N PHE A 84 -16.41 4.01 -18.60
CA PHE A 84 -16.00 4.33 -17.24
C PHE A 84 -15.66 5.82 -17.13
N ASP A 85 -16.28 6.50 -16.16
CA ASP A 85 -15.98 7.88 -15.83
C ASP A 85 -14.76 7.95 -14.92
N VAL A 86 -13.86 8.92 -15.19
CA VAL A 86 -12.65 9.18 -14.42
C VAL A 86 -12.52 10.67 -14.18
N ARG A 87 -12.26 11.09 -12.95
CA ARG A 87 -11.90 12.49 -12.65
C ARG A 87 -10.41 12.69 -12.92
N THR A 88 -10.10 13.42 -13.97
CA THR A 88 -8.73 13.62 -14.46
C THR A 88 -8.17 15.02 -14.16
N GLU A 89 -8.95 15.91 -13.56
CA GLU A 89 -8.47 17.25 -13.16
C GLU A 89 -7.45 17.12 -12.01
N LEU A 90 -6.24 17.65 -12.21
CA LEU A 90 -5.12 17.62 -11.26
C LEU A 90 -4.77 19.01 -10.70
N THR A 91 -5.27 20.10 -11.28
CA THR A 91 -4.88 21.47 -10.93
C THR A 91 -5.79 22.12 -9.87
N GLY A 92 -7.08 21.98 -9.98
CA GLY A 92 -8.06 22.61 -9.08
C GLY A 92 -8.28 21.88 -7.77
N ASN A 93 -9.55 21.60 -7.48
CA ASN A 93 -9.94 20.79 -6.34
C ASN A 93 -9.55 19.32 -6.57
N LEU A 94 -8.82 18.73 -5.64
CA LEU A 94 -8.31 17.37 -5.75
C LEU A 94 -8.82 16.54 -4.59
N ARG A 95 -9.30 15.32 -4.86
CA ARG A 95 -9.71 14.35 -3.86
C ARG A 95 -8.89 13.07 -4.02
N ILE A 96 -8.18 12.69 -2.98
CA ILE A 96 -7.30 11.51 -2.93
C ILE A 96 -7.80 10.58 -1.84
N GLY A 97 -8.07 9.32 -2.20
CA GLY A 97 -8.29 8.25 -1.23
C GLY A 97 -6.96 7.63 -0.79
N TYR A 98 -6.86 7.19 0.44
CA TYR A 98 -5.74 6.36 0.93
C TYR A 98 -6.31 5.15 1.66
N VAL A 99 -5.81 3.97 1.30
CA VAL A 99 -6.20 2.68 1.87
C VAL A 99 -4.95 1.83 2.11
N SER A 100 -5.02 0.90 3.08
CA SER A 100 -4.02 -0.14 3.31
C SER A 100 -4.64 -1.35 4.02
N CYS A 101 -3.92 -2.46 4.13
CA CYS A 101 -4.28 -3.66 4.88
C CYS A 101 -5.63 -4.23 4.42
N ASN A 102 -5.61 -4.76 3.19
CA ASN A 102 -6.79 -5.23 2.46
C ASN A 102 -6.97 -6.76 2.56
N GLY A 103 -6.92 -7.32 3.74
CA GLY A 103 -7.11 -8.76 3.95
C GLY A 103 -6.79 -9.19 5.37
N GLU A 104 -6.65 -10.49 5.58
CA GLU A 104 -6.22 -11.12 6.83
C GLU A 104 -5.23 -12.25 6.53
N GLU A 105 -4.37 -12.58 7.49
CA GLU A 105 -3.30 -13.58 7.38
C GLU A 105 -3.83 -14.98 7.08
N HIS A 106 -5.04 -15.29 7.59
CA HIS A 106 -5.67 -16.60 7.45
C HIS A 106 -7.14 -16.50 7.08
N GLY A 107 -7.56 -17.28 6.09
CA GLY A 107 -8.97 -17.43 5.72
C GLY A 107 -9.61 -16.19 5.11
N ASP A 108 -8.84 -15.19 4.65
CA ASP A 108 -9.37 -13.93 4.12
C ASP A 108 -10.36 -14.14 2.97
N LEU A 109 -10.08 -15.09 2.07
CA LEU A 109 -10.95 -15.37 0.93
C LEU A 109 -12.18 -16.19 1.28
N ASP A 110 -12.23 -16.81 2.46
CA ASP A 110 -13.37 -17.59 2.96
C ASP A 110 -14.36 -16.72 3.76
N ARG A 111 -14.04 -15.46 4.02
CA ARG A 111 -14.90 -14.51 4.73
C ARG A 111 -16.15 -14.19 3.93
N ASP A 112 -17.24 -13.84 4.63
CA ASP A 112 -18.42 -13.27 3.98
C ASP A 112 -18.03 -12.01 3.18
N GLY A 113 -18.40 -11.99 1.90
CA GLY A 113 -17.98 -10.93 0.98
C GLY A 113 -18.50 -9.55 1.39
N ALA A 114 -19.75 -9.47 1.87
CA ALA A 114 -20.36 -8.21 2.27
C ALA A 114 -19.71 -7.65 3.56
N GLU A 115 -19.31 -8.52 4.48
CA GLU A 115 -18.55 -8.14 5.68
C GLU A 115 -17.14 -7.67 5.29
N ARG A 116 -16.40 -8.48 4.53
CA ARG A 116 -15.01 -8.20 4.14
C ARG A 116 -14.89 -6.87 3.38
N ASP A 117 -15.76 -6.65 2.42
CA ASP A 117 -15.66 -5.52 1.49
C ASP A 117 -16.52 -4.31 1.89
N ALA A 118 -17.05 -4.30 3.14
CA ALA A 118 -17.92 -3.24 3.66
C ALA A 118 -17.30 -1.83 3.50
N MET A 119 -15.99 -1.68 3.75
CA MET A 119 -15.31 -0.40 3.61
C MET A 119 -14.96 -0.07 2.16
N TRP A 120 -14.76 -1.06 1.28
CA TRP A 120 -14.69 -0.84 -0.17
C TRP A 120 -16.02 -0.32 -0.71
N ALA A 121 -17.14 -0.91 -0.27
CA ALA A 121 -18.48 -0.39 -0.60
C ALA A 121 -18.70 1.03 -0.08
N ALA A 122 -18.20 1.35 1.13
CA ALA A 122 -18.27 2.72 1.68
C ALA A 122 -17.41 3.70 0.86
N LEU A 123 -16.22 3.30 0.42
CA LEU A 123 -15.36 4.09 -0.46
C LEU A 123 -16.02 4.31 -1.83
N GLY A 124 -16.68 3.27 -2.38
CA GLY A 124 -17.48 3.37 -3.59
C GLY A 124 -18.58 4.42 -3.48
N ARG A 125 -19.38 4.38 -2.41
CA ARG A 125 -20.41 5.40 -2.15
C ARG A 125 -19.83 6.81 -2.00
N ALA A 126 -18.67 6.95 -1.35
CA ALA A 126 -18.00 8.24 -1.21
C ALA A 126 -17.47 8.77 -2.55
N HIS A 127 -17.01 7.88 -3.44
CA HIS A 127 -16.61 8.21 -4.80
C HIS A 127 -17.81 8.62 -5.66
N ASP A 128 -18.91 7.87 -5.61
CA ASP A 128 -20.12 8.15 -6.39
C ASP A 128 -20.76 9.49 -5.99
N ALA A 129 -20.71 9.85 -4.70
CA ALA A 129 -21.20 11.13 -4.20
C ALA A 129 -20.30 12.30 -4.60
N ALA A 130 -18.98 12.10 -4.62
CA ALA A 130 -18.00 13.09 -5.06
C ALA A 130 -16.72 12.37 -5.55
N PRO A 131 -16.46 12.37 -6.87
CA PRO A 131 -15.43 11.55 -7.47
C PRO A 131 -14.02 11.80 -6.93
N LEU A 132 -13.30 10.69 -6.68
CA LEU A 132 -11.87 10.67 -6.37
C LEU A 132 -11.07 10.85 -7.67
N SER A 133 -9.96 11.58 -7.59
CA SER A 133 -9.00 11.70 -8.69
C SER A 133 -7.91 10.63 -8.62
N ILE A 134 -7.53 10.20 -7.42
CA ILE A 134 -6.42 9.28 -7.18
C ILE A 134 -6.75 8.39 -5.98
N LEU A 135 -6.36 7.12 -6.05
CA LEU A 135 -6.33 6.20 -4.91
C LEU A 135 -4.86 5.84 -4.59
N LEU A 136 -4.43 6.09 -3.37
CA LEU A 136 -3.14 5.66 -2.85
C LEU A 136 -3.34 4.37 -2.05
N GLN A 137 -2.56 3.34 -2.39
CA GLN A 137 -2.58 2.05 -1.71
C GLN A 137 -1.27 1.88 -0.93
N GLY A 138 -1.38 1.91 0.39
CA GLY A 138 -0.26 2.09 1.33
C GLY A 138 0.43 0.81 1.79
N GLY A 139 0.26 -0.30 1.10
CA GLY A 139 0.79 -1.62 1.44
C GLY A 139 -0.27 -2.60 1.94
N ASP A 140 0.08 -3.89 1.95
CA ASP A 140 -0.80 -5.00 2.31
C ASP A 140 -2.07 -5.03 1.46
N GLN A 141 -1.89 -4.88 0.15
CA GLN A 141 -3.03 -4.95 -0.76
C GLN A 141 -3.51 -6.38 -0.98
N VAL A 142 -2.67 -7.35 -0.70
CA VAL A 142 -3.01 -8.76 -0.54
C VAL A 142 -2.30 -9.31 0.69
N TYR A 143 -2.90 -10.32 1.31
CA TYR A 143 -2.31 -11.12 2.38
C TYR A 143 -1.93 -12.47 1.79
N ALA A 144 -0.67 -12.57 1.32
CA ALA A 144 -0.17 -13.72 0.58
C ALA A 144 0.43 -14.83 1.47
N ASP A 145 0.15 -14.78 2.77
CA ASP A 145 0.73 -15.68 3.79
C ASP A 145 0.44 -17.16 3.52
N GLU A 146 -0.80 -17.46 3.13
CA GLU A 146 -1.20 -18.81 2.76
C GLU A 146 -0.65 -19.21 1.38
N ASP A 147 -0.54 -18.26 0.46
CA ASP A 147 -0.05 -18.48 -0.91
C ASP A 147 1.43 -18.82 -0.92
N GLY A 148 2.21 -18.24 0.00
CA GLY A 148 3.62 -18.58 0.23
C GLY A 148 3.87 -20.04 0.58
N ARG A 149 2.83 -20.76 1.01
CA ARG A 149 2.85 -22.17 1.40
C ARG A 149 2.21 -23.11 0.36
N ALA A 150 1.91 -22.63 -0.84
CA ALA A 150 1.19 -23.39 -1.86
C ALA A 150 1.92 -24.63 -2.41
N HIS A 151 3.19 -24.84 -2.06
CA HIS A 151 3.95 -26.01 -2.46
C HIS A 151 4.42 -26.79 -1.22
N PRO A 152 4.43 -28.16 -1.23
CA PRO A 152 4.84 -28.96 -0.08
C PRO A 152 6.22 -28.63 0.49
N LEU A 153 7.19 -28.27 -0.35
CA LEU A 153 8.52 -27.82 0.08
C LEU A 153 8.50 -26.47 0.82
N ALA A 154 7.49 -25.65 0.59
CA ALA A 154 7.32 -24.35 1.22
C ALA A 154 6.43 -24.39 2.48
N ALA A 155 5.73 -25.51 2.73
CA ALA A 155 4.70 -25.58 3.78
C ALA A 155 5.23 -25.29 5.20
N GLY A 156 6.50 -25.60 5.49
CA GLY A 156 7.12 -25.34 6.80
C GLY A 156 7.94 -24.05 6.88
N TRP A 157 8.12 -23.35 5.77
CA TRP A 157 8.88 -22.10 5.75
C TRP A 157 8.08 -20.98 6.45
N PRO A 158 8.68 -20.05 7.21
CA PRO A 158 10.13 -19.84 7.45
C PRO A 158 10.72 -20.67 8.62
N ASP A 159 9.91 -21.39 9.38
CA ASP A 159 10.34 -22.09 10.60
C ASP A 159 11.19 -23.33 10.31
N ALA A 160 10.85 -24.06 9.25
CA ALA A 160 11.58 -25.22 8.77
C ALA A 160 12.14 -24.96 7.36
N LEU A 161 13.46 -24.90 7.26
CA LEU A 161 14.13 -24.68 5.98
C LEU A 161 14.44 -26.03 5.33
N PRO A 162 13.94 -26.33 4.12
CA PRO A 162 14.46 -27.43 3.33
C PRO A 162 15.92 -27.13 2.97
N GLY A 163 16.70 -28.16 2.71
CA GLY A 163 18.04 -27.98 2.17
C GLY A 163 18.04 -27.25 0.83
N PRO A 164 19.22 -27.07 0.20
CA PRO A 164 19.32 -26.43 -1.12
C PRO A 164 18.43 -27.15 -2.14
N LEU A 165 17.67 -26.38 -2.91
CA LEU A 165 16.76 -26.89 -3.93
C LEU A 165 17.49 -27.10 -5.27
N SER A 166 17.19 -28.19 -5.96
CA SER A 166 17.60 -28.37 -7.35
C SER A 166 16.92 -27.34 -8.26
N ALA A 167 17.42 -27.12 -9.46
CA ALA A 167 16.81 -26.23 -10.44
C ALA A 167 15.36 -26.63 -10.78
N ALA A 168 15.08 -27.94 -10.88
CA ALA A 168 13.74 -28.47 -11.12
C ALA A 168 12.79 -28.13 -9.97
N GLN A 169 13.20 -28.41 -8.72
CA GLN A 169 12.41 -28.09 -7.54
C GLN A 169 12.12 -26.58 -7.41
N ARG A 170 13.11 -25.71 -7.69
CA ARG A 170 12.86 -24.25 -7.71
C ARG A 170 11.83 -23.86 -8.77
N ALA A 171 11.88 -24.45 -9.95
CA ALA A 171 10.90 -24.18 -11.01
C ALA A 171 9.49 -24.65 -10.61
N GLU A 172 9.36 -25.82 -9.98
CA GLU A 172 8.08 -26.34 -9.46
C GLU A 172 7.51 -25.44 -8.36
N VAL A 173 8.34 -25.06 -7.38
CA VAL A 173 7.95 -24.11 -6.32
C VAL A 173 7.53 -22.78 -6.93
N TYR A 174 8.33 -22.22 -7.84
CA TYR A 174 8.00 -20.95 -8.50
C TYR A 174 6.63 -21.01 -9.18
N ALA A 175 6.36 -22.03 -9.97
CA ALA A 175 5.10 -22.20 -10.68
C ALA A 175 3.90 -22.34 -9.72
N ALA A 176 4.06 -23.08 -8.62
CA ALA A 176 3.01 -23.23 -7.62
C ALA A 176 2.69 -21.90 -6.91
N LEU A 177 3.72 -21.17 -6.47
CA LEU A 177 3.57 -19.86 -5.84
C LEU A 177 2.99 -18.83 -6.82
N GLU A 178 3.49 -18.77 -8.07
CA GLU A 178 2.96 -17.87 -9.10
C GLU A 178 1.47 -18.11 -9.34
N SER A 179 1.04 -19.37 -9.40
CA SER A 179 -0.37 -19.72 -9.54
C SER A 179 -1.20 -19.24 -8.35
N ALA A 180 -0.71 -19.44 -7.12
CA ALA A 180 -1.40 -19.05 -5.90
C ALA A 180 -1.54 -17.52 -5.78
N PHE A 181 -0.46 -16.77 -5.97
CA PHE A 181 -0.50 -15.30 -5.98
C PHE A 181 -1.42 -14.76 -7.07
N THR A 182 -1.36 -15.35 -8.28
CA THR A 182 -2.25 -14.96 -9.37
C THR A 182 -3.72 -15.22 -9.01
N ALA A 183 -4.04 -16.37 -8.42
CA ALA A 183 -5.39 -16.69 -7.97
C ALA A 183 -5.90 -15.68 -6.94
N ARG A 184 -5.08 -15.32 -5.95
CA ARG A 184 -5.43 -14.35 -4.91
C ARG A 184 -5.75 -12.97 -5.50
N TYR A 185 -4.88 -12.43 -6.32
CA TYR A 185 -5.12 -11.14 -6.97
C TYR A 185 -6.36 -11.15 -7.86
N LEU A 186 -6.56 -12.18 -8.69
CA LEU A 186 -7.72 -12.29 -9.55
C LEU A 186 -9.02 -12.39 -8.73
N THR A 187 -9.01 -13.15 -7.62
CA THR A 187 -10.17 -13.27 -6.73
C THR A 187 -10.55 -11.92 -6.12
N LEU A 188 -9.56 -11.16 -5.63
CA LEU A 188 -9.81 -9.84 -5.04
C LEU A 188 -10.24 -8.81 -6.10
N TYR A 189 -9.63 -8.84 -7.28
CA TYR A 189 -9.95 -7.90 -8.37
C TYR A 189 -11.30 -8.19 -9.03
N ALA A 190 -11.82 -9.42 -8.91
CA ALA A 190 -13.15 -9.79 -9.37
C ALA A 190 -14.28 -9.37 -8.40
N ARG A 191 -13.95 -8.92 -7.17
CA ARG A 191 -14.95 -8.47 -6.19
C ARG A 191 -15.59 -7.16 -6.66
N PRO A 192 -16.94 -7.07 -6.69
CA PRO A 192 -17.65 -5.93 -7.28
C PRO A 192 -17.25 -4.58 -6.67
N GLU A 193 -17.08 -4.51 -5.35
CA GLU A 193 -16.77 -3.29 -4.60
C GLU A 193 -15.37 -2.76 -4.95
N PHE A 194 -14.39 -3.65 -5.06
CA PHE A 194 -13.04 -3.31 -5.51
C PHE A 194 -13.04 -2.93 -7.00
N ALA A 195 -13.67 -3.75 -7.86
CA ALA A 195 -13.72 -3.53 -9.31
C ALA A 195 -14.38 -2.20 -9.67
N HIS A 196 -15.41 -1.77 -8.91
CA HIS A 196 -16.08 -0.48 -9.11
C HIS A 196 -15.09 0.68 -8.99
N ILE A 197 -14.27 0.69 -7.95
CA ILE A 197 -13.25 1.72 -7.71
C ILE A 197 -12.08 1.56 -8.68
N ALA A 198 -11.57 0.34 -8.85
CA ALA A 198 -10.39 0.07 -9.67
C ALA A 198 -10.54 0.50 -11.13
N ALA A 199 -11.76 0.43 -11.68
CA ALA A 199 -12.06 0.86 -13.04
C ALA A 199 -12.24 2.39 -13.19
N ARG A 200 -12.40 3.15 -12.10
CA ARG A 200 -12.75 4.58 -12.13
C ARG A 200 -11.73 5.48 -11.48
N VAL A 201 -10.94 4.96 -10.55
CA VAL A 201 -9.98 5.75 -9.78
C VAL A 201 -8.57 5.23 -10.04
N PRO A 202 -7.72 6.00 -10.75
CA PRO A 202 -6.34 5.57 -11.01
C PRO A 202 -5.57 5.44 -9.69
N THR A 203 -4.87 4.32 -9.54
CA THR A 203 -4.15 3.97 -8.32
C THR A 203 -2.64 4.18 -8.45
N LEU A 204 -2.02 4.42 -7.29
CA LEU A 204 -0.58 4.36 -7.08
C LEU A 204 -0.35 3.54 -5.81
N ALA A 205 0.39 2.43 -5.93
CA ALA A 205 0.56 1.47 -4.86
C ALA A 205 2.03 1.30 -4.44
N MET A 206 2.24 1.16 -3.14
CA MET A 206 3.45 0.59 -2.56
C MET A 206 3.10 -0.76 -1.91
N TRP A 207 4.08 -1.62 -1.69
CA TRP A 207 3.87 -2.87 -1.00
C TRP A 207 4.31 -2.83 0.47
N ASP A 208 3.83 -3.83 1.23
CA ASP A 208 4.33 -4.11 2.57
C ASP A 208 4.61 -5.62 2.73
N ASP A 209 4.80 -6.12 3.94
CA ASP A 209 5.24 -7.50 4.15
C ASP A 209 4.22 -8.55 3.69
N HIS A 210 2.94 -8.39 4.00
CA HIS A 210 1.90 -9.34 3.58
C HIS A 210 1.70 -9.43 2.06
N ASP A 211 2.10 -8.42 1.29
CA ASP A 211 2.20 -8.55 -0.16
C ASP A 211 3.26 -9.60 -0.59
N ILE A 212 4.09 -10.05 0.36
CA ILE A 212 5.11 -11.11 0.20
C ILE A 212 4.81 -12.26 1.17
N CYS A 213 4.90 -12.01 2.47
CA CYS A 213 4.45 -12.83 3.60
C CYS A 213 4.67 -12.06 4.91
N ASP A 214 3.93 -12.41 5.95
CA ASP A 214 4.04 -11.87 7.31
C ASP A 214 5.49 -11.72 7.77
N GLY A 215 5.85 -10.52 8.24
CA GLY A 215 7.17 -10.18 8.75
C GLY A 215 8.29 -10.20 7.70
N TRP A 216 8.01 -10.15 6.39
CA TRP A 216 9.06 -10.13 5.36
C TRP A 216 10.09 -9.03 5.61
N GLY A 217 11.37 -9.44 5.67
CA GLY A 217 12.50 -8.57 5.97
C GLY A 217 12.88 -8.55 7.45
N SER A 218 11.96 -8.86 8.36
CA SER A 218 12.21 -9.02 9.81
C SER A 218 12.42 -10.48 10.22
N LEU A 219 12.17 -11.43 9.30
CA LEU A 219 12.48 -12.84 9.47
C LEU A 219 13.99 -13.09 9.56
N ARG A 220 14.37 -14.28 10.07
CA ARG A 220 15.77 -14.69 10.17
C ARG A 220 16.47 -14.62 8.80
N ALA A 221 17.72 -14.17 8.79
CA ALA A 221 18.50 -13.98 7.57
C ALA A 221 18.65 -15.27 6.76
N ASP A 222 18.81 -16.43 7.43
CA ASP A 222 18.91 -17.74 6.76
C ASP A 222 17.61 -18.17 6.07
N ALA A 223 16.45 -17.76 6.59
CA ALA A 223 15.16 -17.99 5.93
C ALA A 223 15.01 -17.08 4.70
N LEU A 224 15.26 -15.77 4.85
CA LEU A 224 15.19 -14.81 3.74
C LEU A 224 16.16 -15.16 2.60
N ASP A 225 17.37 -15.64 2.93
CA ASP A 225 18.43 -15.98 1.97
C ASP A 225 18.38 -17.44 1.51
N SER A 226 17.40 -18.24 1.97
CA SER A 226 17.16 -19.59 1.47
C SER A 226 16.70 -19.59 0.01
N ASP A 227 16.80 -20.74 -0.67
CA ASP A 227 16.26 -20.89 -2.01
C ASP A 227 14.74 -20.62 -2.07
N LEU A 228 14.01 -21.03 -1.00
CA LEU A 228 12.58 -20.74 -0.88
C LEU A 228 12.31 -19.25 -0.68
N GLY A 229 13.00 -18.61 0.25
CA GLY A 229 12.82 -17.18 0.51
C GLY A 229 13.07 -16.33 -0.76
N ARG A 230 14.16 -16.61 -1.48
CA ARG A 230 14.44 -15.95 -2.76
C ARG A 230 13.38 -16.22 -3.83
N THR A 231 12.86 -17.47 -3.88
CA THR A 231 11.81 -17.82 -4.85
C THR A 231 10.50 -17.13 -4.52
N LEU A 232 10.08 -17.13 -3.25
CA LEU A 232 8.90 -16.42 -2.77
C LEU A 232 8.99 -14.91 -3.11
N PHE A 233 10.11 -14.27 -2.77
CA PHE A 233 10.32 -12.86 -3.07
C PHE A 233 10.25 -12.56 -4.57
N ALA A 234 10.82 -13.40 -5.41
CA ALA A 234 10.79 -13.22 -6.87
C ALA A 234 9.34 -13.31 -7.41
N VAL A 235 8.54 -14.26 -6.89
CA VAL A 235 7.13 -14.42 -7.28
C VAL A 235 6.31 -13.22 -6.79
N ALA A 236 6.40 -12.87 -5.51
CA ALA A 236 5.67 -11.74 -4.93
C ALA A 236 5.99 -10.42 -5.65
N ARG A 237 7.29 -10.17 -5.92
CA ARG A 237 7.73 -9.00 -6.68
C ARG A 237 7.14 -8.96 -8.08
N ALA A 238 7.14 -10.09 -8.78
CA ALA A 238 6.59 -10.18 -10.13
C ALA A 238 5.05 -10.01 -10.12
N ALA A 239 4.37 -10.51 -9.09
CA ALA A 239 2.94 -10.30 -8.90
C ALA A 239 2.63 -8.82 -8.58
N PHE A 240 3.34 -8.20 -7.63
CA PHE A 240 3.18 -6.79 -7.30
C PHE A 240 3.32 -5.89 -8.54
N LEU A 241 4.35 -6.10 -9.36
CA LEU A 241 4.56 -5.29 -10.56
C LEU A 241 3.45 -5.46 -11.59
N LEU A 242 2.97 -6.69 -11.78
CA LEU A 242 1.86 -6.94 -12.70
C LEU A 242 0.54 -6.36 -12.17
N PHE A 243 0.17 -6.71 -10.94
CA PHE A 243 -1.16 -6.41 -10.40
C PHE A 243 -1.25 -5.03 -9.75
N GLN A 244 -0.18 -4.53 -9.13
CA GLN A 244 -0.21 -3.24 -8.43
C GLN A 244 0.33 -2.08 -9.26
N ARG A 245 1.06 -2.38 -10.36
CA ARG A 245 1.61 -1.37 -11.27
C ARG A 245 1.22 -1.57 -12.72
N GLY A 246 0.52 -2.65 -13.08
CA GLY A 246 0.18 -2.97 -14.45
C GLY A 246 1.42 -3.22 -15.34
N GLU A 247 2.55 -3.63 -14.76
CA GLU A 247 3.82 -3.83 -15.45
C GLU A 247 4.05 -5.31 -15.72
N GLY A 248 4.06 -5.70 -16.99
CA GLY A 248 4.43 -7.05 -17.41
C GLY A 248 5.95 -7.16 -17.64
N GLY A 249 6.47 -8.39 -17.51
CA GLY A 249 7.86 -8.70 -17.82
C GLY A 249 8.77 -8.88 -16.61
N THR A 250 10.04 -9.22 -16.89
CA THR A 250 11.09 -9.35 -15.87
C THR A 250 11.63 -7.97 -15.54
N THR A 251 11.58 -7.59 -14.28
CA THR A 251 12.15 -6.33 -13.81
C THR A 251 13.57 -6.54 -13.30
N ALA A 252 14.41 -5.53 -13.46
CA ALA A 252 15.73 -5.51 -12.85
C ALA A 252 15.64 -5.68 -11.33
N PRO A 253 16.59 -6.38 -10.69
CA PRO A 253 16.65 -6.43 -9.22
C PRO A 253 16.84 -5.02 -8.64
N GLY A 254 16.43 -4.83 -7.40
CA GLY A 254 16.58 -3.55 -6.68
C GLY A 254 15.28 -3.11 -6.00
N ALA A 255 15.35 -1.98 -5.33
CA ALA A 255 14.21 -1.39 -4.65
C ALA A 255 13.14 -0.89 -5.63
N LEU A 256 11.87 -0.95 -5.19
CA LEU A 256 10.68 -0.58 -5.96
C LEU A 256 10.13 0.81 -5.58
N GLY A 257 10.94 1.63 -4.92
CA GLY A 257 10.53 2.99 -4.59
C GLY A 257 10.19 3.80 -5.83
N MET A 258 9.20 4.69 -5.71
CA MET A 258 8.76 5.54 -6.81
C MET A 258 8.29 6.90 -6.31
N HIS A 259 8.31 7.88 -7.20
CA HIS A 259 7.62 9.15 -6.99
C HIS A 259 6.93 9.60 -8.27
N LEU A 260 5.94 10.45 -8.09
CA LEU A 260 5.19 11.05 -9.17
C LEU A 260 4.98 12.52 -8.89
N ASP A 261 5.40 13.37 -9.83
CA ASP A 261 5.17 14.81 -9.77
C ASP A 261 3.90 15.16 -10.55
N LEU A 262 3.00 15.84 -9.87
CA LEU A 262 1.73 16.36 -10.37
C LEU A 262 1.68 17.88 -10.11
N PRO A 263 0.74 18.64 -10.70
CA PRO A 263 0.61 20.07 -10.44
C PRO A 263 0.50 20.42 -8.96
N GLY A 264 1.56 21.04 -8.42
CA GLY A 264 1.66 21.44 -7.01
C GLY A 264 1.81 20.31 -5.98
N LEU A 265 1.96 19.06 -6.43
CA LEU A 265 1.99 17.86 -5.56
C LEU A 265 3.05 16.85 -6.02
N ARG A 266 3.84 16.34 -5.09
CA ARG A 266 4.61 15.10 -5.27
C ARG A 266 4.02 14.00 -4.40
N ILE A 267 3.84 12.83 -4.96
CA ILE A 267 3.58 11.59 -4.22
C ILE A 267 4.87 10.80 -4.23
N ALA A 268 5.43 10.49 -3.06
CA ALA A 268 6.68 9.76 -2.90
C ALA A 268 6.42 8.48 -2.10
N ALA A 269 6.80 7.34 -2.63
CA ALA A 269 6.63 6.02 -2.02
C ALA A 269 8.00 5.31 -1.95
N PRO A 270 8.77 5.51 -0.86
CA PRO A 270 9.98 4.74 -0.61
C PRO A 270 9.68 3.24 -0.50
N ASP A 271 10.58 2.41 -0.99
CA ASP A 271 10.46 0.97 -0.82
C ASP A 271 11.04 0.54 0.53
N LEU A 272 10.19 0.05 1.41
CA LEU A 272 10.57 -0.35 2.76
C LEU A 272 10.73 -1.88 2.90
N ARG A 273 10.57 -2.66 1.82
CA ARG A 273 10.53 -4.12 1.88
C ARG A 273 11.58 -4.84 1.02
N SER A 274 11.91 -4.37 -0.18
CA SER A 274 12.82 -5.08 -1.09
C SER A 274 14.19 -5.39 -0.50
N GLU A 275 14.77 -4.45 0.23
CA GLU A 275 16.11 -4.57 0.80
C GLU A 275 16.10 -4.71 2.33
N ARG A 276 14.91 -4.88 2.92
CA ARG A 276 14.75 -4.98 4.37
C ARG A 276 15.45 -6.21 4.94
N ARG A 277 16.01 -6.03 6.13
CA ARG A 277 16.65 -7.07 6.96
C ARG A 277 16.36 -6.76 8.44
N PRO A 278 16.55 -7.71 9.35
CA PRO A 278 16.31 -7.47 10.77
C PRO A 278 17.01 -6.24 11.36
N GLU A 279 18.15 -5.84 10.77
CA GLU A 279 18.98 -4.73 11.26
C GLU A 279 18.80 -3.45 10.45
N ARG A 280 18.03 -3.48 9.35
CA ARG A 280 17.85 -2.31 8.46
C ARG A 280 16.49 -2.33 7.78
N VAL A 281 15.94 -1.13 7.55
CA VAL A 281 14.70 -0.94 6.82
C VAL A 281 14.95 -0.83 5.31
N MET A 282 15.94 -0.04 4.90
CA MET A 282 16.30 0.18 3.50
C MET A 282 17.77 -0.14 3.26
N GLY A 283 18.07 -0.77 2.15
CA GLY A 283 19.45 -0.94 1.67
C GLY A 283 19.95 0.26 0.87
N PRO A 284 21.14 0.12 0.25
CA PRO A 284 21.75 1.21 -0.50
C PRO A 284 20.90 1.77 -1.63
N GLU A 285 20.21 0.91 -2.37
CA GLU A 285 19.36 1.34 -3.50
C GLU A 285 18.09 2.04 -3.00
N GLY A 286 17.42 1.51 -2.00
CA GLY A 286 16.26 2.15 -1.36
C GLY A 286 16.60 3.53 -0.82
N TRP A 287 17.77 3.68 -0.15
CA TRP A 287 18.24 4.98 0.32
C TRP A 287 18.60 5.94 -0.82
N ARG A 288 19.19 5.45 -1.90
CA ARG A 288 19.49 6.28 -3.08
C ARG A 288 18.19 6.84 -3.69
N GLN A 289 17.20 5.97 -3.90
CA GLN A 289 15.89 6.35 -4.43
C GLN A 289 15.17 7.32 -3.48
N THR A 290 15.09 7.00 -2.20
CA THR A 290 14.43 7.85 -1.18
C THR A 290 15.08 9.23 -1.11
N THR A 291 16.40 9.30 -1.14
CA THR A 291 17.12 10.59 -1.13
C THR A 291 16.77 11.41 -2.38
N ALA A 292 16.70 10.77 -3.56
CA ALA A 292 16.32 11.46 -4.79
C ALA A 292 14.85 11.94 -4.77
N MET A 293 13.94 11.13 -4.25
CA MET A 293 12.51 11.49 -4.14
C MET A 293 12.26 12.68 -3.23
N LEU A 294 13.02 12.77 -2.13
CA LEU A 294 12.89 13.84 -1.12
C LEU A 294 13.80 15.04 -1.40
N ALA A 295 14.60 15.00 -2.48
CA ALA A 295 15.48 16.11 -2.84
C ALA A 295 14.72 17.30 -3.44
N ALA A 296 15.27 18.49 -3.29
CA ALA A 296 14.80 19.69 -3.99
C ALA A 296 15.17 19.65 -5.49
N PRO A 297 14.44 20.37 -6.38
CA PRO A 297 13.26 21.15 -6.07
C PRO A 297 12.02 20.26 -5.84
N ALA A 298 11.28 20.53 -4.78
CA ALA A 298 10.05 19.86 -4.49
C ALA A 298 8.86 20.84 -4.76
N PRO A 299 7.67 20.31 -5.12
CA PRO A 299 6.49 21.15 -5.28
C PRO A 299 6.03 21.69 -3.91
N GLU A 300 4.97 22.49 -3.92
CA GLU A 300 4.40 23.08 -2.69
C GLU A 300 4.07 22.02 -1.63
N ARG A 301 3.61 20.84 -2.06
CA ARG A 301 3.25 19.74 -1.17
C ARG A 301 3.89 18.42 -1.59
N VAL A 302 4.32 17.64 -0.59
CA VAL A 302 4.74 16.23 -0.76
C VAL A 302 3.94 15.34 0.16
N LEU A 303 3.28 14.34 -0.40
CA LEU A 303 2.69 13.21 0.32
C LEU A 303 3.70 12.06 0.28
N VAL A 304 4.21 11.68 1.44
CA VAL A 304 5.15 10.57 1.59
C VAL A 304 4.38 9.35 2.07
N MET A 305 4.27 8.34 1.24
CA MET A 305 3.71 7.05 1.65
C MET A 305 4.79 6.26 2.40
N SER A 306 4.47 5.79 3.58
CA SER A 306 5.33 4.90 4.37
C SER A 306 4.44 3.78 4.87
N SER A 307 4.61 2.55 4.36
CA SER A 307 3.74 1.43 4.74
C SER A 307 3.71 1.30 6.27
N VAL A 308 4.87 1.35 6.89
CA VAL A 308 5.05 1.38 8.36
C VAL A 308 5.03 2.81 8.88
N PRO A 309 4.33 3.13 9.99
CA PRO A 309 4.28 4.47 10.56
C PRO A 309 5.65 5.05 10.91
N ALA A 310 6.01 6.17 10.26
CA ALA A 310 7.28 6.86 10.51
C ALA A 310 7.27 7.65 11.85
N LEU A 311 6.11 8.20 12.24
CA LEU A 311 5.93 8.92 13.51
C LEU A 311 5.15 8.01 14.48
N GLY A 312 5.87 7.34 15.36
CA GLY A 312 5.28 6.39 16.31
C GLY A 312 5.70 6.67 17.75
N PRO A 313 5.09 5.95 18.72
CA PRO A 313 5.44 6.06 20.13
C PRO A 313 6.80 5.43 20.42
N ARG A 314 7.30 5.64 21.62
CA ARG A 314 8.54 5.03 22.09
C ARG A 314 8.35 3.52 22.34
N LEU A 315 8.63 2.70 21.33
CA LEU A 315 8.49 1.25 21.41
C LEU A 315 9.61 0.57 22.18
N SER A 316 10.79 1.18 22.31
CA SER A 316 11.93 0.59 23.04
C SER A 316 11.63 0.19 24.48
N VAL A 317 10.69 0.87 25.15
CA VAL A 317 10.21 0.50 26.49
C VAL A 317 9.31 -0.72 26.42
N VAL A 318 8.46 -0.80 25.39
CA VAL A 318 7.53 -1.91 25.15
C VAL A 318 8.31 -3.17 24.77
N GLU A 319 9.25 -3.07 23.85
CA GLU A 319 10.17 -4.18 23.47
C GLU A 319 10.89 -4.75 24.69
N THR A 320 11.40 -3.88 25.57
CA THR A 320 12.07 -4.34 26.79
C THR A 320 11.13 -5.08 27.74
N LEU A 321 9.88 -4.63 27.85
CA LEU A 321 8.89 -5.23 28.72
C LEU A 321 8.37 -6.56 28.14
N VAL A 322 8.08 -6.61 26.86
CA VAL A 322 7.62 -7.79 26.11
C VAL A 322 8.68 -8.89 26.13
N ASN A 323 9.92 -8.55 25.84
CA ASN A 323 11.06 -9.49 25.86
C ASN A 323 11.29 -10.11 27.25
N ARG A 324 10.94 -9.38 28.34
CA ARG A 324 11.09 -9.87 29.74
C ARG A 324 9.91 -10.71 30.21
N THR A 325 8.71 -10.49 29.71
CA THR A 325 7.49 -11.10 30.30
C THR A 325 6.93 -12.25 29.47
N GLY A 326 7.34 -12.40 28.20
CA GLY A 326 6.80 -13.44 27.30
C GLY A 326 5.29 -13.33 26.99
N LEU A 327 4.62 -12.35 27.60
CA LEU A 327 3.16 -12.21 27.59
C LEU A 327 2.59 -11.77 26.24
N MET A 328 3.43 -11.29 25.32
CA MET A 328 3.01 -10.73 24.04
C MET A 328 3.91 -11.21 22.87
N ARG A 329 4.31 -12.49 22.90
CA ARG A 329 5.15 -13.05 21.82
C ARG A 329 4.53 -12.90 20.43
N LYS A 330 3.20 -12.97 20.33
CA LYS A 330 2.48 -12.79 19.06
C LYS A 330 2.68 -11.38 18.44
N TYR A 331 2.89 -10.36 19.28
CA TYR A 331 3.10 -8.97 18.84
C TYR A 331 4.58 -8.54 18.86
N SER A 332 5.51 -9.47 19.17
CA SER A 332 6.94 -9.12 19.25
C SER A 332 7.56 -8.89 17.88
N ASP A 333 7.05 -9.57 16.87
CA ASP A 333 7.54 -9.48 15.51
C ASP A 333 7.03 -8.19 14.86
N ASP A 334 5.75 -7.84 15.05
CA ASP A 334 5.17 -6.55 14.62
C ASP A 334 5.93 -5.36 15.24
N LEU A 335 6.34 -5.46 16.52
CA LEU A 335 7.12 -4.41 17.18
C LEU A 335 8.53 -4.25 16.60
N ARG A 336 9.16 -5.34 16.15
CA ARG A 336 10.48 -5.31 15.50
C ARG A 336 10.41 -4.76 14.09
N ASP A 337 9.27 -4.86 13.46
CA ASP A 337 9.05 -4.35 12.12
C ASP A 337 8.90 -2.83 12.05
N GLN A 338 8.67 -2.16 13.18
CA GLN A 338 8.49 -0.72 13.24
C GLN A 338 9.79 0.06 13.04
N TRP A 339 9.69 1.27 12.46
CA TRP A 339 10.78 2.26 12.41
C TRP A 339 11.36 2.56 13.79
N GLN A 340 10.51 2.55 14.82
CA GLN A 340 10.86 2.86 16.20
C GLN A 340 11.61 1.75 16.93
N SER A 341 11.73 0.57 16.30
CA SER A 341 12.55 -0.53 16.83
C SER A 341 13.98 -0.08 17.11
N HIS A 342 14.58 -0.61 18.17
CA HIS A 342 15.96 -0.28 18.55
C HIS A 342 16.96 -0.57 17.42
N ALA A 343 16.74 -1.64 16.67
CA ALA A 343 17.59 -2.05 15.56
C ALA A 343 17.63 -0.99 14.43
N HIS A 344 16.50 -0.31 14.19
CA HIS A 344 16.34 0.62 13.09
C HIS A 344 16.58 2.10 13.47
N ARG A 345 16.92 2.39 14.74
CA ARG A 345 16.96 3.77 15.28
C ARG A 345 17.80 4.76 14.46
N THR A 346 18.93 4.34 13.95
CA THR A 346 19.82 5.21 13.16
C THR A 346 19.21 5.54 11.81
N GLU A 347 18.61 4.55 11.14
CA GLU A 347 17.91 4.75 9.87
C GLU A 347 16.65 5.59 10.05
N TRP A 348 15.89 5.31 11.10
CA TRP A 348 14.72 6.10 11.46
C TRP A 348 15.08 7.59 11.64
N GLN A 349 16.13 7.89 12.39
CA GLN A 349 16.62 9.25 12.53
C GLN A 349 17.06 9.87 11.19
N ARG A 350 17.68 9.09 10.31
CA ARG A 350 18.05 9.54 8.96
C ARG A 350 16.82 9.90 8.15
N PHE A 351 15.80 9.03 8.16
CA PHE A 351 14.55 9.27 7.45
C PHE A 351 13.82 10.50 7.98
N LEU A 352 13.68 10.62 9.30
CA LEU A 352 13.05 11.77 9.93
C LEU A 352 13.80 13.10 9.64
N ARG A 353 15.14 13.09 9.58
CA ARG A 353 15.90 14.28 9.16
C ARG A 353 15.54 14.66 7.73
N ALA A 354 15.53 13.71 6.79
CA ALA A 354 15.18 13.99 5.40
C ALA A 354 13.78 14.60 5.28
N LEU A 355 12.79 14.09 6.03
CA LEU A 355 11.44 14.66 6.07
C LEU A 355 11.42 16.06 6.68
N SER A 356 12.16 16.28 7.78
CA SER A 356 12.26 17.57 8.44
C SER A 356 12.93 18.62 7.56
N ASP A 357 14.01 18.25 6.86
CA ASP A 357 14.76 19.14 5.98
C ASP A 357 13.91 19.54 4.76
N LEU A 358 13.18 18.59 4.17
CA LEU A 358 12.22 18.86 3.10
C LEU A 358 11.12 19.83 3.57
N HIS A 359 10.55 19.59 4.75
CA HIS A 359 9.52 20.46 5.32
C HIS A 359 10.06 21.86 5.65
N ALA A 360 11.28 21.94 6.18
CA ALA A 360 11.96 23.21 6.49
C ALA A 360 12.34 23.99 5.22
N GLY A 361 12.52 23.33 4.09
CA GLY A 361 12.79 23.93 2.78
C GLY A 361 11.58 24.66 2.14
N GLY A 362 10.43 24.73 2.83
CA GLY A 362 9.24 25.43 2.37
C GLY A 362 8.19 24.49 1.72
N THR A 363 8.46 23.19 1.64
CA THR A 363 7.54 22.18 1.12
C THR A 363 6.67 21.63 2.24
N ARG A 364 5.36 21.75 2.13
CA ARG A 364 4.44 21.11 3.10
C ARG A 364 4.49 19.60 2.93
N THR A 365 5.04 18.90 3.93
CA THR A 365 5.21 17.44 3.91
C THR A 365 4.20 16.78 4.83
N THR A 366 3.51 15.75 4.33
CA THR A 366 2.59 14.91 5.11
C THR A 366 2.94 13.45 4.85
N VAL A 367 3.05 12.65 5.91
CA VAL A 367 3.27 11.19 5.83
C VAL A 367 1.92 10.48 5.89
N LEU A 368 1.73 9.50 5.02
CA LEU A 368 0.57 8.60 4.99
C LEU A 368 1.05 7.20 5.31
N SER A 369 0.42 6.52 6.25
CA SER A 369 0.87 5.20 6.71
C SER A 369 -0.28 4.24 6.98
N GLY A 370 0.05 2.93 6.93
CA GLY A 370 -0.86 1.80 7.20
C GLY A 370 -0.36 0.88 8.30
N GLU A 371 -0.36 -0.41 8.04
CA GLU A 371 0.20 -1.58 8.72
C GLU A 371 -0.42 -1.89 10.11
N ILE A 372 -0.55 -0.97 11.01
CA ILE A 372 -0.91 -1.22 12.43
C ILE A 372 -2.39 -1.56 12.68
N HIS A 373 -3.24 -1.68 11.67
CA HIS A 373 -4.68 -1.98 11.73
C HIS A 373 -5.48 -1.06 12.67
N LEU A 374 -4.99 0.17 12.84
CA LEU A 374 -5.58 1.23 13.67
C LEU A 374 -5.55 2.56 12.91
N ALA A 375 -6.47 3.46 13.23
CA ALA A 375 -6.42 4.83 12.74
C ALA A 375 -5.91 5.77 13.85
N THR A 376 -5.00 6.67 13.48
CA THR A 376 -4.43 7.69 14.38
C THR A 376 -3.81 8.83 13.56
N CYS A 377 -3.46 9.92 14.21
CA CYS A 377 -2.63 10.95 13.61
C CYS A 377 -1.48 11.34 14.56
N ALA A 378 -0.39 11.82 13.98
CA ALA A 378 0.78 12.25 14.73
C ALA A 378 1.36 13.53 14.14
N THR A 379 2.11 14.26 14.97
CA THR A 379 2.92 15.39 14.52
C THR A 379 4.34 15.24 14.99
N MET A 380 5.29 15.64 14.15
CA MET A 380 6.68 15.91 14.54
C MET A 380 6.91 17.41 14.46
N GLN A 381 7.37 18.01 15.54
CA GLN A 381 7.72 19.43 15.53
C GLN A 381 9.01 19.62 14.72
N THR A 382 8.95 20.45 13.68
CA THR A 382 10.12 20.84 12.87
C THR A 382 10.39 22.33 13.01
N PRO A 383 11.54 22.84 12.52
CA PRO A 383 11.81 24.28 12.52
C PRO A 383 10.78 25.12 11.75
N ALA A 384 10.11 24.53 10.76
CA ALA A 384 9.08 25.19 9.94
C ALA A 384 7.64 24.96 10.44
N GLY A 385 7.48 24.31 11.59
CA GLY A 385 6.17 23.98 12.15
C GLY A 385 5.91 22.46 12.19
N PRO A 386 4.68 22.05 12.50
CA PRO A 386 4.35 20.63 12.64
C PRO A 386 4.30 19.92 11.27
N LEU A 387 5.04 18.82 11.14
CA LEU A 387 4.91 17.85 10.07
C LEU A 387 3.88 16.81 10.52
N HIS A 388 2.88 16.54 9.69
CA HIS A 388 1.81 15.60 10.01
C HIS A 388 2.08 14.20 9.48
N GLN A 389 1.69 13.20 10.25
CA GLN A 389 1.46 11.83 9.78
C GLN A 389 0.01 11.44 10.01
N LEU A 390 -0.59 10.83 9.00
CA LEU A 390 -1.96 10.35 9.00
C LEU A 390 -1.92 8.82 8.80
N VAL A 391 -2.43 8.08 9.76
CA VAL A 391 -2.48 6.62 9.70
C VAL A 391 -3.90 6.19 9.45
N ALA A 392 -4.10 5.46 8.34
CA ALA A 392 -5.36 4.79 8.03
C ALA A 392 -5.04 3.36 7.61
N SER A 393 -5.45 2.40 8.41
CA SER A 393 -5.07 1.01 8.27
C SER A 393 -6.27 0.10 8.55
N GLY A 394 -6.38 -0.97 7.72
CA GLY A 394 -7.46 -1.93 7.80
C GLY A 394 -8.69 -1.50 6.99
N ILE A 395 -8.56 -1.39 5.64
CA ILE A 395 -9.77 -1.26 4.81
C ILE A 395 -10.60 -2.55 4.82
N ALA A 396 -9.94 -3.72 4.91
CA ALA A 396 -10.61 -5.02 5.05
C ALA A 396 -10.11 -5.81 6.26
N HIS A 397 -8.94 -5.47 6.83
CA HIS A 397 -8.41 -6.15 8.00
C HIS A 397 -9.22 -5.85 9.26
N THR A 398 -9.50 -6.89 10.04
CA THR A 398 -10.19 -6.75 11.34
C THR A 398 -9.29 -6.00 12.33
N PRO A 399 -9.78 -4.94 12.99
CA PRO A 399 -8.97 -4.18 13.92
C PRO A 399 -8.62 -4.98 15.18
N PRO A 400 -7.46 -4.72 15.81
CA PRO A 400 -7.04 -5.41 17.02
C PRO A 400 -8.00 -5.11 18.18
N PRO A 401 -8.01 -5.94 19.25
CA PRO A 401 -8.92 -5.77 20.38
C PRO A 401 -8.84 -4.37 21.02
N ARG A 402 -9.97 -3.81 21.43
CA ARG A 402 -10.06 -2.47 22.08
C ARG A 402 -9.11 -2.30 23.25
N GLY A 403 -8.86 -3.39 24.01
CA GLY A 403 -7.91 -3.38 25.14
C GLY A 403 -6.47 -3.08 24.70
N PHE A 404 -6.04 -3.67 23.58
CA PHE A 404 -4.73 -3.44 22.99
C PHE A 404 -4.57 -1.98 22.52
N ALA A 405 -5.54 -1.47 21.76
CA ALA A 405 -5.52 -0.08 21.29
C ALA A 405 -5.47 0.93 22.45
N ARG A 406 -6.17 0.67 23.57
CA ARG A 406 -6.11 1.50 24.77
C ARG A 406 -4.74 1.45 25.46
N ALA A 407 -4.15 0.26 25.60
CA ALA A 407 -2.82 0.09 26.18
C ALA A 407 -1.75 0.82 25.36
N LEU A 408 -1.79 0.64 24.04
CA LEU A 408 -0.91 1.35 23.12
C LEU A 408 -1.11 2.88 23.21
N GLY A 409 -2.36 3.35 23.32
CA GLY A 409 -2.69 4.76 23.51
C GLY A 409 -2.16 5.37 24.79
N LEU A 410 -2.11 4.60 25.88
CA LEU A 410 -1.47 5.05 27.13
C LEU A 410 0.04 5.22 26.98
N LEU A 411 0.70 4.29 26.32
CA LEU A 411 2.14 4.37 26.03
C LEU A 411 2.45 5.55 25.10
N ALA A 412 1.61 5.79 24.12
CA ALA A 412 1.77 6.87 23.14
C ALA A 412 1.74 8.28 23.79
N ARG A 413 1.13 8.45 24.98
CA ARG A 413 1.11 9.74 25.70
C ARG A 413 2.50 10.26 26.13
N PHE A 414 3.47 9.38 26.26
CA PHE A 414 4.83 9.79 26.64
C PHE A 414 5.61 10.43 25.48
N GLY A 415 5.12 10.30 24.24
CA GLY A 415 5.78 10.82 23.07
C GLY A 415 7.17 10.21 22.84
N GLU A 416 7.85 10.69 21.82
CA GLU A 416 9.25 10.34 21.52
C GLU A 416 9.94 11.58 20.94
N ALA A 417 11.26 11.68 21.11
CA ALA A 417 12.07 12.75 20.53
C ALA A 417 13.35 12.17 19.91
N PRO A 418 13.23 11.45 18.79
CA PRO A 418 14.38 10.81 18.14
C PRO A 418 15.39 11.85 17.59
N LEU A 419 14.90 13.03 17.24
CA LEU A 419 15.71 14.17 16.83
C LEU A 419 15.67 15.25 17.91
N ARG A 420 16.83 15.85 18.18
CA ARG A 420 16.96 16.91 19.21
C ARG A 420 16.06 18.10 18.88
N GLY A 421 15.18 18.45 19.80
CA GLY A 421 14.26 19.59 19.64
C GLY A 421 13.07 19.34 18.70
N GLN A 422 12.88 18.11 18.21
CA GLN A 422 11.81 17.74 17.32
C GLN A 422 10.96 16.60 17.92
N PRO A 423 10.14 16.88 18.94
CA PRO A 423 9.32 15.85 19.57
C PRO A 423 8.23 15.36 18.63
N ILE A 424 7.95 14.05 18.71
CA ILE A 424 6.81 13.38 18.08
C ILE A 424 5.70 13.27 19.10
N ARG A 425 4.49 13.59 18.70
CA ARG A 425 3.28 13.43 19.51
C ARG A 425 2.19 12.78 18.70
N LEU A 426 1.54 11.78 19.28
CA LEU A 426 0.34 11.17 18.73
C LEU A 426 -0.90 11.88 19.28
N HIS A 427 -1.92 11.97 18.43
CA HIS A 427 -3.15 12.68 18.72
C HIS A 427 -4.37 11.78 18.46
N PRO A 428 -5.47 11.95 19.21
CA PRO A 428 -6.76 11.43 18.78
C PRO A 428 -7.13 11.96 17.40
N LEU A 429 -7.89 11.19 16.63
CA LEU A 429 -8.52 11.70 15.43
C LEU A 429 -9.47 12.86 15.76
N PRO A 430 -9.68 13.82 14.85
CA PRO A 430 -10.58 14.95 15.07
C PRO A 430 -11.99 14.48 15.49
N GLY A 431 -12.51 15.08 16.56
CA GLY A 431 -13.80 14.70 17.14
C GLY A 431 -13.80 13.37 17.91
N ARG A 432 -12.65 12.71 18.09
CA ARG A 432 -12.52 11.43 18.82
C ARG A 432 -11.70 11.61 20.09
N ARG A 433 -11.87 10.66 21.05
CA ARG A 433 -11.13 10.70 22.33
C ARG A 433 -9.91 9.77 22.38
N PRO A 434 -9.96 8.52 21.87
CA PRO A 434 -8.82 7.62 21.93
C PRO A 434 -7.73 8.05 20.95
N ILE A 435 -6.46 7.90 21.33
CA ILE A 435 -5.31 8.16 20.44
C ILE A 435 -5.33 7.18 19.27
N TYR A 436 -5.66 5.91 19.52
CA TYR A 436 -5.83 4.91 18.49
C TYR A 436 -7.29 4.52 18.37
N THR A 437 -7.85 4.65 17.19
CA THR A 437 -9.21 4.21 16.86
C THR A 437 -9.11 2.82 16.21
N ASN A 438 -9.80 1.85 16.82
CA ASN A 438 -9.81 0.45 16.39
C ASN A 438 -11.08 0.12 15.59
N GLU A 439 -11.19 0.71 14.44
CA GLU A 439 -12.25 0.47 13.47
C GLU A 439 -11.61 0.35 12.07
N ARG A 440 -12.19 -0.48 11.19
CA ARG A 440 -11.81 -0.47 9.78
C ARG A 440 -12.03 0.93 9.21
N ASN A 441 -11.16 1.34 8.30
CA ASN A 441 -11.18 2.73 7.88
C ASN A 441 -10.46 2.97 6.55
N PHE A 442 -10.77 4.11 5.94
CA PHE A 442 -9.97 4.73 4.88
C PHE A 442 -9.84 6.24 5.13
N LEU A 443 -8.87 6.86 4.49
CA LEU A 443 -8.60 8.29 4.61
C LEU A 443 -8.93 9.00 3.30
N MET A 444 -9.57 10.17 3.41
CA MET A 444 -9.80 11.11 2.32
C MET A 444 -8.95 12.36 2.54
N LEU A 445 -8.18 12.72 1.52
CA LEU A 445 -7.44 13.97 1.45
C LEU A 445 -8.10 14.88 0.41
N GLU A 446 -8.34 16.10 0.77
CA GLU A 446 -9.01 17.07 -0.11
C GLU A 446 -8.20 18.37 -0.21
N ARG A 447 -7.96 18.82 -1.45
CA ARG A 447 -7.45 20.15 -1.75
C ARG A 447 -8.61 20.99 -2.28
N THR A 448 -8.92 22.09 -1.60
CA THR A 448 -9.96 23.02 -2.02
C THR A 448 -9.42 24.45 -1.89
N GLY A 449 -9.38 25.20 -3.00
CA GLY A 449 -8.85 26.57 -3.00
C GLY A 449 -7.40 26.67 -2.49
N GLY A 450 -6.59 25.65 -2.68
CA GLY A 450 -5.21 25.55 -2.18
C GLY A 450 -5.07 25.04 -0.75
N ALA A 451 -6.14 25.04 0.06
CA ALA A 451 -6.12 24.47 1.41
C ALA A 451 -6.29 22.94 1.36
N TRP A 452 -5.59 22.23 2.22
CA TRP A 452 -5.69 20.80 2.34
C TRP A 452 -6.30 20.38 3.67
N GLN A 453 -7.13 19.35 3.63
CA GLN A 453 -7.71 18.71 4.80
C GLN A 453 -7.74 17.20 4.66
N ALA A 454 -7.81 16.53 5.80
CA ALA A 454 -7.90 15.08 5.92
C ALA A 454 -9.14 14.68 6.72
N VAL A 455 -9.86 13.65 6.26
CA VAL A 455 -11.05 13.07 6.93
C VAL A 455 -10.92 11.57 6.91
N TRP A 456 -10.98 10.93 8.10
CA TRP A 456 -11.09 9.47 8.19
C TRP A 456 -12.54 9.06 8.10
N HIS A 457 -12.81 8.02 7.34
CA HIS A 457 -14.08 7.33 7.30
C HIS A 457 -13.94 6.02 8.08
N LEU A 458 -14.62 5.95 9.21
CA LEU A 458 -14.58 4.83 10.16
C LEU A 458 -15.83 3.98 9.97
N GLU A 459 -15.70 2.67 10.12
CA GLU A 459 -16.78 1.73 9.84
C GLU A 459 -18.01 1.92 10.73
N GLU A 460 -17.80 2.02 12.05
CA GLU A 460 -18.88 2.15 13.04
C GLU A 460 -19.21 3.63 13.32
N SER A 461 -18.16 4.44 13.47
CA SER A 461 -18.30 5.83 13.96
C SER A 461 -18.50 6.87 12.84
N GLY A 462 -18.42 6.48 11.57
CA GLY A 462 -18.58 7.37 10.43
C GLY A 462 -17.40 8.34 10.24
N ALA A 463 -17.62 9.42 9.50
CA ALA A 463 -16.57 10.40 9.20
C ALA A 463 -16.12 11.18 10.44
N THR A 464 -14.82 11.52 10.50
CA THR A 464 -14.28 12.45 11.50
C THR A 464 -14.53 13.90 11.11
N ASP A 465 -14.32 14.82 12.06
CA ASP A 465 -14.18 16.24 11.68
C ASP A 465 -12.95 16.42 10.76
N PRO A 466 -12.95 17.41 9.85
CA PRO A 466 -11.80 17.68 8.99
C PRO A 466 -10.57 18.13 9.79
N LEU A 467 -9.41 17.57 9.47
CA LEU A 467 -8.09 17.99 9.98
C LEU A 467 -7.41 18.85 8.92
N PRO A 468 -7.19 20.14 9.12
CA PRO A 468 -6.31 20.94 8.27
C PRO A 468 -4.86 20.44 8.33
N ILE A 469 -4.20 20.32 7.17
CA ILE A 469 -2.83 19.77 7.05
C ILE A 469 -1.93 20.65 6.16
#